data_7b98f784e61cd3eea2bc86baaf18d31d
#
_entry.id   7b98f784e61cd3eea2bc86baaf18d31d
#
_cell.length_a   1.000
_cell.length_b   1.000
_cell.length_c   1.000
_cell.angle_alpha   90.00
_cell.angle_beta   90.00
_cell.angle_gamma   90.00
#
_symmetry.space_group_name_H-M   'P 1'
#
loop_
_entity.id
_entity.type
_entity.pdbx_description
1 polymer ?
#
loop_
_entity_poly.entity_id
_entity_poly.type
_entity_poly.pdbx_seq_one_letter_code
_entity_poly.pdbx_strand_id
1 'polypeptide(L)'
;QIGKTTGIKKKTTKRKSGPRVSNQDKDFLNLLDEHLKGKMSPHRGQVFYPSALGSTCDKYLYASFNGFLPWEDLDPRVKRIFDTGSSLEDRMAKYFTKMNILIAREQPLKLASPPISGRLDFLLRHPTKGEVVVELKSINDKGFNDLKSSPKQDHFIQLQIYLNLLNKDYGIVLYENKNDQKLKAFKVQRDIKVWETLLERCINIMNMSELPATCTGDVWCKCKGIDTRGLAVEY
;
A
#
# COMPACT_ATOMS: atom_id res chain seq x y z
N GLN A 1 -43.26 -47.75 -56.68
CA GLN A 1 -41.91 -47.44 -57.07
C GLN A 1 -41.21 -46.73 -55.94
N ILE A 2 -40.09 -47.27 -55.56
CA ILE A 2 -39.35 -47.03 -54.31
C ILE A 2 -38.30 -45.87 -54.57
N GLY A 3 -38.42 -44.77 -53.84
CA GLY A 3 -37.42 -43.67 -53.89
C GLY A 3 -36.28 -43.94 -52.91
N LYS A 4 -35.06 -44.03 -53.45
CA LYS A 4 -33.82 -44.16 -52.67
C LYS A 4 -33.39 -42.81 -52.05
N THR A 5 -33.36 -42.71 -50.73
CA THR A 5 -32.77 -41.60 -49.97
C THR A 5 -31.26 -41.81 -49.87
N THR A 6 -30.49 -40.95 -50.49
CA THR A 6 -29.01 -40.88 -50.39
C THR A 6 -28.60 -40.19 -49.09
N GLY A 7 -28.04 -40.96 -48.17
CA GLY A 7 -27.49 -40.44 -46.91
C GLY A 7 -26.19 -39.65 -47.12
N ILE A 8 -26.19 -38.37 -46.77
CA ILE A 8 -25.02 -37.53 -46.76
C ILE A 8 -24.17 -37.86 -45.50
N LYS A 9 -23.01 -38.48 -45.68
CA LYS A 9 -22.05 -38.73 -44.60
C LYS A 9 -21.39 -37.37 -44.24
N LYS A 10 -21.74 -36.83 -43.07
CA LYS A 10 -21.02 -35.70 -42.49
C LYS A 10 -19.58 -36.11 -42.16
N LYS A 11 -18.59 -35.55 -42.86
CA LYS A 11 -17.18 -35.65 -42.50
C LYS A 11 -16.95 -34.84 -41.21
N THR A 12 -16.74 -35.51 -40.10
CA THR A 12 -16.25 -34.91 -38.85
C THR A 12 -14.77 -34.55 -39.03
N THR A 13 -14.49 -33.30 -39.26
CA THR A 13 -13.11 -32.75 -39.20
C THR A 13 -12.62 -32.84 -37.76
N LYS A 14 -11.66 -33.72 -37.49
CA LYS A 14 -10.92 -33.74 -36.23
C LYS A 14 -10.21 -32.39 -36.08
N ARG A 15 -10.65 -31.57 -35.12
CA ARG A 15 -9.92 -30.38 -34.68
C ARG A 15 -8.54 -30.87 -34.24
N LYS A 16 -7.47 -30.40 -34.90
CA LYS A 16 -6.10 -30.57 -34.42
C LYS A 16 -6.03 -29.88 -33.06
N SER A 17 -5.79 -30.67 -31.99
CA SER A 17 -5.47 -30.14 -30.68
C SER A 17 -4.22 -29.28 -30.83
N GLY A 18 -4.31 -27.99 -30.53
CA GLY A 18 -3.15 -27.11 -30.42
C GLY A 18 -2.14 -27.68 -29.40
N PRO A 19 -0.92 -27.15 -29.39
CA PRO A 19 0.11 -27.65 -28.46
C PRO A 19 -0.47 -27.64 -27.04
N ARG A 20 -0.44 -28.80 -26.39
CA ARG A 20 -0.82 -28.90 -24.98
C ARG A 20 0.16 -28.07 -24.20
N VAL A 21 -0.27 -26.90 -23.70
CA VAL A 21 0.44 -26.20 -22.64
C VAL A 21 0.42 -27.13 -21.44
N SER A 22 1.45 -27.92 -21.28
CA SER A 22 1.60 -28.78 -20.12
C SER A 22 1.98 -27.98 -18.91
N ASN A 23 1.56 -28.44 -17.77
CA ASN A 23 1.95 -28.14 -16.39
C ASN A 23 2.89 -26.95 -16.17
N GLN A 24 2.51 -26.07 -15.22
CA GLN A 24 3.39 -25.03 -14.70
C GLN A 24 4.77 -25.66 -14.36
N ASP A 25 5.83 -25.00 -14.79
CA ASP A 25 7.19 -25.36 -14.39
C ASP A 25 7.39 -24.93 -12.92
N LYS A 26 7.12 -25.85 -12.02
CA LYS A 26 7.21 -25.62 -10.57
C LYS A 26 8.64 -25.41 -10.12
N ASP A 27 9.61 -26.05 -10.78
CA ASP A 27 11.01 -25.92 -10.41
C ASP A 27 11.54 -24.52 -10.71
N PHE A 28 11.16 -23.96 -11.85
CA PHE A 28 11.46 -22.55 -12.18
C PHE A 28 10.78 -21.56 -11.23
N LEU A 29 9.52 -21.78 -10.88
CA LEU A 29 8.82 -20.92 -9.92
C LEU A 29 9.47 -20.99 -8.53
N ASN A 30 9.84 -22.18 -8.07
CA ASN A 30 10.54 -22.34 -6.79
C ASN A 30 11.90 -21.64 -6.80
N LEU A 31 12.68 -21.74 -7.89
CA LEU A 31 13.95 -21.05 -8.03
C LEU A 31 13.78 -19.52 -7.90
N LEU A 32 12.77 -18.95 -8.55
CA LEU A 32 12.46 -17.53 -8.47
C LEU A 32 12.02 -17.12 -7.05
N ASP A 33 11.16 -17.90 -6.42
CA ASP A 33 10.67 -17.62 -5.08
C ASP A 33 11.78 -17.74 -4.03
N GLU A 34 12.67 -18.74 -4.13
CA GLU A 34 13.86 -18.85 -3.26
C GLU A 34 14.75 -17.61 -3.35
N HIS A 35 14.97 -17.08 -4.55
CA HIS A 35 15.76 -15.85 -4.75
C HIS A 35 15.14 -14.62 -4.09
N LEU A 36 13.81 -14.57 -3.99
CA LEU A 36 13.06 -13.44 -3.44
C LEU A 36 12.79 -13.57 -1.94
N LYS A 37 13.12 -14.69 -1.31
CA LYS A 37 12.98 -14.86 0.15
C LYS A 37 13.84 -13.85 0.89
N GLY A 38 13.35 -13.37 2.00
CA GLY A 38 14.04 -12.42 2.85
C GLY A 38 13.36 -12.28 4.19
N LYS A 39 13.82 -11.36 4.98
CA LYS A 39 13.15 -10.97 6.23
C LYS A 39 12.70 -9.52 6.12
N MET A 40 11.48 -9.25 6.50
CA MET A 40 11.03 -7.88 6.70
C MET A 40 11.64 -7.35 7.99
N SER A 41 12.34 -6.22 7.87
CA SER A 41 12.77 -5.50 9.07
C SER A 41 11.52 -5.08 9.84
N PRO A 42 11.41 -5.40 11.13
CA PRO A 42 10.33 -4.86 11.94
C PRO A 42 10.42 -3.36 11.96
N HIS A 43 9.29 -2.71 12.16
CA HIS A 43 9.29 -1.28 12.43
C HIS A 43 10.23 -1.01 13.61
N ARG A 44 11.11 0.00 13.45
CA ARG A 44 11.92 0.48 14.58
C ARG A 44 10.96 1.01 15.62
N GLY A 45 11.02 0.50 16.85
CA GLY A 45 10.22 1.00 17.95
C GLY A 45 10.46 2.49 18.23
N GLN A 46 9.58 3.08 19.03
CA GLN A 46 9.62 4.48 19.46
C GLN A 46 9.46 5.51 18.32
N VAL A 47 8.79 5.11 17.24
CA VAL A 47 8.47 5.99 16.11
C VAL A 47 7.13 5.59 15.49
N PHE A 48 6.29 6.58 15.20
CA PHE A 48 5.09 6.41 14.40
C PHE A 48 5.39 6.60 12.90
N TYR A 49 4.82 5.75 12.07
CA TYR A 49 4.93 5.84 10.63
C TYR A 49 3.63 6.33 10.01
N PRO A 50 3.63 7.32 9.10
CA PRO A 50 2.43 7.84 8.46
C PRO A 50 1.54 6.76 7.84
N SER A 51 2.14 5.75 7.20
CA SER A 51 1.43 4.61 6.62
C SER A 51 0.75 3.70 7.67
N ALA A 52 1.23 3.71 8.92
CA ALA A 52 0.62 2.95 10.03
C ALA A 52 -0.47 3.76 10.73
N LEU A 53 -0.31 5.08 10.84
CA LEU A 53 -1.23 5.98 11.53
C LEU A 53 -2.63 6.05 10.89
N GLY A 54 -2.78 5.63 9.64
CA GLY A 54 -4.07 5.40 8.99
C GLY A 54 -4.88 4.24 9.58
N SER A 55 -4.27 3.35 10.36
CA SER A 55 -4.97 2.28 11.06
C SER A 55 -5.87 2.82 12.17
N THR A 56 -7.08 2.27 12.28
CA THR A 56 -8.01 2.55 13.38
C THR A 56 -7.70 1.77 14.66
N CYS A 57 -6.73 0.86 14.63
CA CYS A 57 -6.44 -0.05 15.73
C CYS A 57 -5.29 0.44 16.62
N ASP A 58 -5.62 0.88 17.83
CA ASP A 58 -4.62 1.33 18.81
C ASP A 58 -3.72 0.20 19.30
N LYS A 59 -4.24 -1.02 19.40
CA LYS A 59 -3.44 -2.20 19.70
C LYS A 59 -2.29 -2.41 18.70
N TYR A 60 -2.60 -2.26 17.39
CA TYR A 60 -1.57 -2.33 16.35
C TYR A 60 -0.56 -1.19 16.46
N LEU A 61 -1.04 0.04 16.67
CA LEU A 61 -0.17 1.21 16.78
C LEU A 61 0.72 1.14 18.01
N TYR A 62 0.18 0.71 19.16
CA TYR A 62 0.95 0.49 20.38
C TYR A 62 2.06 -0.57 20.17
N ALA A 63 1.71 -1.72 19.58
CA ALA A 63 2.68 -2.76 19.30
C ALA A 63 3.75 -2.33 18.29
N SER A 64 3.37 -1.57 17.27
CA SER A 64 4.30 -0.99 16.30
C SER A 64 5.24 0.00 16.96
N PHE A 65 4.72 0.90 17.80
CA PHE A 65 5.49 1.91 18.51
C PHE A 65 6.48 1.30 19.50
N ASN A 66 6.06 0.26 20.24
CA ASN A 66 6.91 -0.40 21.23
C ASN A 66 7.81 -1.51 20.65
N GLY A 67 7.79 -1.73 19.33
CA GLY A 67 8.63 -2.74 18.69
C GLY A 67 8.18 -4.18 18.93
N PHE A 68 6.92 -4.39 19.31
CA PHE A 68 6.34 -5.72 19.60
C PHE A 68 5.81 -6.45 18.37
N LEU A 69 5.93 -5.87 17.19
CA LEU A 69 5.55 -6.57 15.97
C LEU A 69 6.58 -7.67 15.66
N PRO A 70 6.12 -8.88 15.35
CA PRO A 70 7.03 -9.98 15.04
C PRO A 70 7.84 -9.71 13.78
N TRP A 71 9.02 -10.33 13.69
CA TRP A 71 9.72 -10.45 12.43
C TRP A 71 8.92 -11.38 11.54
N GLU A 72 8.59 -10.93 10.36
CA GLU A 72 7.90 -11.75 9.37
C GLU A 72 8.88 -12.13 8.26
N ASP A 73 8.81 -13.37 7.80
CA ASP A 73 9.47 -13.76 6.57
C ASP A 73 8.82 -13.01 5.40
N LEU A 74 9.64 -12.44 4.54
CA LEU A 74 9.16 -11.76 3.36
C LEU A 74 8.67 -12.79 2.33
N ASP A 75 7.37 -12.92 2.20
CA ASP A 75 6.75 -13.73 1.15
C ASP A 75 7.19 -13.22 -0.22
N PRO A 76 7.70 -14.10 -1.12
CA PRO A 76 8.13 -13.72 -2.46
C PRO A 76 7.08 -12.95 -3.27
N ARG A 77 5.81 -13.28 -3.12
CA ARG A 77 4.71 -12.55 -3.76
C ARG A 77 4.59 -11.12 -3.21
N VAL A 78 4.75 -10.95 -1.89
CA VAL A 78 4.72 -9.62 -1.25
C VAL A 78 5.91 -8.80 -1.72
N LYS A 79 7.10 -9.41 -1.86
CA LYS A 79 8.27 -8.75 -2.44
C LYS A 79 7.98 -8.23 -3.85
N ARG A 80 7.38 -9.04 -4.72
CA ARG A 80 6.99 -8.62 -6.09
C ARG A 80 5.97 -7.46 -6.08
N ILE A 81 5.08 -7.41 -5.06
CA ILE A 81 4.14 -6.29 -4.91
C ILE A 81 4.89 -5.00 -4.56
N PHE A 82 5.87 -5.06 -3.66
CA PHE A 82 6.70 -3.90 -3.32
C PHE A 82 7.52 -3.41 -4.51
N ASP A 83 8.16 -4.33 -5.25
CA ASP A 83 8.95 -4.00 -6.44
C ASP A 83 8.07 -3.34 -7.54
N THR A 84 6.82 -3.77 -7.68
CA THR A 84 5.86 -3.12 -8.56
C THR A 84 5.56 -1.69 -8.12
N GLY A 85 5.43 -1.44 -6.82
CA GLY A 85 5.26 -0.09 -6.25
C GLY A 85 6.45 0.80 -6.57
N SER A 86 7.67 0.33 -6.29
CA SER A 86 8.92 1.06 -6.58
C SER A 86 9.07 1.36 -8.08
N SER A 87 8.74 0.41 -8.95
CA SER A 87 8.78 0.61 -10.41
C SER A 87 7.77 1.68 -10.87
N LEU A 88 6.61 1.76 -10.24
CA LEU A 88 5.63 2.81 -10.50
C LEU A 88 6.17 4.18 -10.08
N GLU A 89 6.76 4.29 -8.90
CA GLU A 89 7.37 5.53 -8.41
C GLU A 89 8.48 6.01 -9.35
N ASP A 90 9.37 5.11 -9.79
CA ASP A 90 10.43 5.41 -10.76
C ASP A 90 9.89 5.93 -12.09
N ARG A 91 8.81 5.33 -12.59
CA ARG A 91 8.17 5.74 -13.83
C ARG A 91 7.52 7.12 -13.69
N MET A 92 6.80 7.37 -12.61
CA MET A 92 6.17 8.67 -12.33
C MET A 92 7.22 9.76 -12.12
N ALA A 93 8.32 9.48 -11.42
CA ALA A 93 9.43 10.41 -11.27
C ALA A 93 9.99 10.86 -12.64
N LYS A 94 10.18 9.91 -13.59
CA LYS A 94 10.62 10.23 -14.95
C LYS A 94 9.63 11.13 -15.69
N TYR A 95 8.32 10.92 -15.51
CA TYR A 95 7.30 11.77 -16.12
C TYR A 95 7.33 13.18 -15.54
N PHE A 96 7.33 13.31 -14.22
CA PHE A 96 7.35 14.61 -13.53
C PHE A 96 8.64 15.40 -13.83
N THR A 97 9.78 14.71 -13.96
CA THR A 97 11.04 15.33 -14.41
C THR A 97 10.93 15.86 -15.84
N LYS A 98 10.40 15.05 -16.79
CA LYS A 98 10.22 15.49 -18.18
C LYS A 98 9.21 16.65 -18.32
N MET A 99 8.23 16.70 -17.41
CA MET A 99 7.27 17.81 -17.32
C MET A 99 7.87 19.07 -16.65
N ASN A 100 9.08 18.97 -16.11
CA ASN A 100 9.75 20.03 -15.35
C ASN A 100 8.96 20.53 -14.12
N ILE A 101 8.26 19.59 -13.46
CA ILE A 101 7.45 19.88 -12.27
C ILE A 101 7.95 19.17 -11.00
N LEU A 102 8.89 18.25 -11.09
CA LEU A 102 9.45 17.54 -9.94
C LEU A 102 10.31 18.49 -9.10
N ILE A 103 9.98 18.67 -7.83
CA ILE A 103 10.77 19.42 -6.85
C ILE A 103 11.59 18.44 -6.00
N ALA A 104 10.92 17.46 -5.40
CA ALA A 104 11.57 16.45 -4.59
C ALA A 104 10.87 15.09 -4.72
N ARG A 105 11.64 14.03 -4.51
CA ARG A 105 11.18 12.65 -4.46
C ARG A 105 11.69 11.99 -3.18
N GLU A 106 10.89 11.13 -2.58
CA GLU A 106 11.25 10.33 -1.40
C GLU A 106 11.85 11.18 -0.27
N GLN A 107 11.33 12.40 -0.10
CA GLN A 107 11.86 13.35 0.89
C GLN A 107 11.52 12.87 2.31
N PRO A 108 12.51 12.65 3.19
CA PRO A 108 12.27 12.28 4.57
C PRO A 108 11.66 13.44 5.34
N LEU A 109 10.67 13.12 6.17
CA LEU A 109 9.99 14.06 7.06
C LEU A 109 9.97 13.50 8.47
N LYS A 110 10.17 14.36 9.47
CA LYS A 110 10.21 13.97 10.87
C LYS A 110 9.54 15.01 11.76
N LEU A 111 8.85 14.51 12.78
CA LEU A 111 8.42 15.28 13.95
C LEU A 111 9.10 14.67 15.16
N ALA A 112 9.59 15.51 16.08
CA ALA A 112 10.30 15.03 17.27
C ALA A 112 9.33 14.60 18.39
N SER A 113 8.21 15.31 18.56
CA SER A 113 7.23 15.00 19.60
C SER A 113 5.80 15.28 19.12
N PRO A 114 4.94 14.25 19.07
CA PRO A 114 5.29 12.83 19.15
C PRO A 114 6.24 12.42 18.01
N PRO A 115 7.08 11.38 18.20
CA PRO A 115 8.06 11.00 17.19
C PRO A 115 7.38 10.35 15.99
N ILE A 116 7.24 11.13 14.91
CA ILE A 116 6.71 10.66 13.62
C ILE A 116 7.83 10.70 12.59
N SER A 117 8.02 9.65 11.82
CA SER A 117 9.00 9.59 10.74
C SER A 117 8.37 8.95 9.50
N GLY A 118 8.50 9.64 8.39
CA GLY A 118 7.99 9.18 7.10
C GLY A 118 8.80 9.71 5.95
N ARG A 119 8.39 9.34 4.75
CA ARG A 119 8.98 9.78 3.50
C ARG A 119 7.84 10.03 2.53
N LEU A 120 7.71 11.27 2.06
CA LEU A 120 6.72 11.59 1.03
C LEU A 120 7.19 11.06 -0.33
N ASP A 121 6.25 10.67 -1.17
CA ASP A 121 6.59 10.15 -2.49
C ASP A 121 7.07 11.28 -3.41
N PHE A 122 6.28 12.36 -3.56
CA PHE A 122 6.66 13.49 -4.42
C PHE A 122 6.21 14.84 -3.86
N LEU A 123 7.08 15.84 -4.04
CA LEU A 123 6.74 17.24 -4.00
C LEU A 123 6.84 17.79 -5.42
N LEU A 124 5.74 18.34 -5.95
CA LEU A 124 5.66 18.82 -7.33
C LEU A 124 5.33 20.31 -7.37
N ARG A 125 5.73 20.98 -8.47
CA ARG A 125 5.32 22.36 -8.79
C ARG A 125 4.10 22.31 -9.72
N HIS A 126 2.93 22.59 -9.18
CA HIS A 126 1.73 22.72 -10.01
C HIS A 126 1.78 24.02 -10.82
N PRO A 127 1.44 24.02 -12.11
CA PRO A 127 1.58 25.19 -12.98
C PRO A 127 0.88 26.47 -12.48
N THR A 128 -0.25 26.32 -11.77
CA THR A 128 -1.09 27.44 -11.35
C THR A 128 -1.34 27.51 -9.83
N LYS A 129 -0.89 26.51 -9.06
CA LYS A 129 -1.30 26.39 -7.64
C LYS A 129 -0.11 26.24 -6.68
N GLY A 130 1.12 26.48 -7.15
CA GLY A 130 2.32 26.39 -6.34
C GLY A 130 2.75 24.93 -6.08
N GLU A 131 3.31 24.68 -4.91
CA GLU A 131 3.82 23.36 -4.54
C GLU A 131 2.71 22.45 -4.04
N VAL A 132 2.74 21.20 -4.48
CA VAL A 132 1.75 20.19 -4.12
C VAL A 132 2.43 18.88 -3.70
N VAL A 133 2.00 18.32 -2.57
CA VAL A 133 2.42 17.00 -2.12
C VAL A 133 1.58 15.95 -2.85
N VAL A 134 2.25 14.94 -3.42
CA VAL A 134 1.56 13.82 -4.09
C VAL A 134 1.95 12.53 -3.40
N GLU A 135 0.94 11.82 -2.92
CA GLU A 135 1.01 10.45 -2.41
C GLU A 135 0.57 9.51 -3.51
N LEU A 136 1.47 8.62 -3.94
CA LEU A 136 1.25 7.71 -5.07
C LEU A 136 0.86 6.32 -4.57
N LYS A 137 -0.19 5.76 -5.13
CA LYS A 137 -0.67 4.42 -4.76
C LYS A 137 -1.00 3.58 -5.99
N SER A 138 -0.50 2.34 -6.03
CA SER A 138 -0.97 1.33 -6.98
C SER A 138 -2.04 0.46 -6.34
N ILE A 139 -3.15 0.23 -7.05
CA ILE A 139 -4.31 -0.50 -6.52
C ILE A 139 -4.86 -1.45 -7.60
N ASN A 140 -5.43 -2.58 -7.19
CA ASN A 140 -6.08 -3.50 -8.12
C ASN A 140 -7.39 -2.93 -8.67
N ASP A 141 -7.90 -3.53 -9.75
CA ASP A 141 -9.11 -3.06 -10.44
C ASP A 141 -10.32 -2.93 -9.52
N LYS A 142 -10.57 -3.91 -8.64
CA LYS A 142 -11.66 -3.84 -7.67
C LYS A 142 -11.51 -2.60 -6.77
N GLY A 143 -10.36 -2.45 -6.11
CA GLY A 143 -10.12 -1.32 -5.24
C GLY A 143 -10.16 0.02 -5.98
N PHE A 144 -9.69 0.07 -7.25
CA PHE A 144 -9.76 1.27 -8.09
C PHE A 144 -11.20 1.65 -8.43
N ASN A 145 -12.04 0.68 -8.74
CA ASN A 145 -13.47 0.91 -9.05
C ASN A 145 -14.28 1.27 -7.80
N ASP A 146 -13.85 0.83 -6.61
CA ASP A 146 -14.49 1.19 -5.34
C ASP A 146 -14.19 2.65 -4.93
N LEU A 147 -13.11 3.27 -5.44
CA LEU A 147 -12.82 4.69 -5.24
C LEU A 147 -13.81 5.57 -6.02
N LYS A 148 -14.75 6.23 -5.34
CA LYS A 148 -15.76 7.10 -5.96
C LYS A 148 -15.37 8.58 -5.90
N SER A 149 -15.52 9.22 -4.76
CA SER A 149 -15.35 10.66 -4.55
C SER A 149 -14.19 11.04 -3.63
N SER A 150 -13.58 10.06 -2.96
CA SER A 150 -12.52 10.27 -1.98
C SER A 150 -11.46 9.18 -2.05
N PRO A 151 -10.23 9.44 -1.59
CA PRO A 151 -9.22 8.42 -1.41
C PRO A 151 -9.62 7.47 -0.27
N LYS A 152 -8.90 6.35 -0.13
CA LYS A 152 -9.01 5.51 1.06
C LYS A 152 -8.60 6.30 2.29
N GLN A 153 -9.23 6.00 3.43
CA GLN A 153 -9.02 6.73 4.67
C GLN A 153 -7.57 6.67 5.16
N ASP A 154 -6.92 5.51 5.05
CA ASP A 154 -5.52 5.35 5.43
C ASP A 154 -4.58 6.23 4.59
N HIS A 155 -4.81 6.32 3.29
CA HIS A 155 -4.04 7.19 2.40
C HIS A 155 -4.36 8.68 2.60
N PHE A 156 -5.60 9.01 2.94
CA PHE A 156 -5.99 10.36 3.33
C PHE A 156 -5.22 10.80 4.59
N ILE A 157 -5.19 9.97 5.63
CA ILE A 157 -4.46 10.26 6.87
C ILE A 157 -2.96 10.40 6.60
N GLN A 158 -2.37 9.51 5.82
CA GLN A 158 -0.96 9.60 5.45
C GLN A 158 -0.63 10.93 4.78
N LEU A 159 -1.47 11.37 3.82
CA LEU A 159 -1.28 12.66 3.16
C LEU A 159 -1.50 13.84 4.11
N GLN A 160 -2.49 13.79 5.03
CA GLN A 160 -2.69 14.83 6.04
C GLN A 160 -1.44 15.05 6.90
N ILE A 161 -0.75 13.99 7.29
CA ILE A 161 0.51 14.09 8.05
C ILE A 161 1.54 14.88 7.26
N TYR A 162 1.75 14.57 6.00
CA TYR A 162 2.72 15.27 5.17
C TYR A 162 2.34 16.73 4.90
N LEU A 163 1.06 17.01 4.68
CA LEU A 163 0.56 18.39 4.48
C LEU A 163 0.81 19.26 5.72
N ASN A 164 0.58 18.73 6.91
CA ASN A 164 0.78 19.47 8.14
C ASN A 164 2.27 19.63 8.48
N LEU A 165 3.10 18.60 8.28
CA LEU A 165 4.54 18.70 8.49
C LEU A 165 5.21 19.70 7.55
N LEU A 166 4.72 19.84 6.32
CA LEU A 166 5.27 20.76 5.31
C LEU A 166 4.53 22.10 5.26
N ASN A 167 3.49 22.29 6.05
CA ASN A 167 2.62 23.48 6.02
C ASN A 167 2.09 23.76 4.60
N LYS A 168 1.62 22.73 3.89
CA LYS A 168 1.03 22.86 2.55
C LYS A 168 -0.49 22.82 2.62
N ASP A 169 -1.16 23.69 1.86
CA ASP A 169 -2.62 23.86 1.93
C ASP A 169 -3.37 22.66 1.35
N TYR A 170 -2.78 21.96 0.38
CA TYR A 170 -3.40 20.78 -0.22
C TYR A 170 -2.36 19.83 -0.82
N GLY A 171 -2.81 18.61 -1.05
CA GLY A 171 -2.08 17.56 -1.77
C GLY A 171 -3.00 16.74 -2.65
N ILE A 172 -2.41 15.74 -3.28
CA ILE A 172 -3.10 14.81 -4.18
C ILE A 172 -2.77 13.38 -3.75
N VAL A 173 -3.79 12.54 -3.56
CA VAL A 173 -3.61 11.09 -3.58
C VAL A 173 -3.83 10.63 -5.01
N LEU A 174 -2.75 10.17 -5.65
CA LEU A 174 -2.73 9.70 -7.03
C LEU A 174 -2.75 8.17 -7.05
N TYR A 175 -3.81 7.59 -7.60
CA TYR A 175 -3.94 6.15 -7.77
C TYR A 175 -3.68 5.73 -9.20
N GLU A 176 -2.95 4.63 -9.36
CA GLU A 176 -2.89 3.90 -10.61
C GLU A 176 -3.53 2.52 -10.46
N ASN A 177 -4.41 2.17 -11.38
CA ASN A 177 -4.94 0.83 -11.52
C ASN A 177 -3.88 -0.12 -12.06
N LYS A 178 -3.52 -1.16 -11.30
CA LYS A 178 -2.50 -2.16 -11.71
C LYS A 178 -2.87 -2.93 -12.98
N ASN A 179 -4.16 -3.01 -13.32
CA ASN A 179 -4.67 -3.84 -14.40
C ASN A 179 -4.63 -3.12 -15.76
N ASP A 180 -4.94 -1.82 -15.80
CA ASP A 180 -5.08 -1.06 -17.05
C ASP A 180 -4.38 0.31 -17.03
N GLN A 181 -3.63 0.62 -15.98
CA GLN A 181 -2.85 1.84 -15.75
C GLN A 181 -3.67 3.13 -15.77
N LYS A 182 -5.00 3.05 -15.65
CA LYS A 182 -5.84 4.23 -15.47
C LYS A 182 -5.51 4.95 -14.18
N LEU A 183 -5.66 6.27 -14.20
CA LEU A 183 -5.34 7.14 -13.08
C LEU A 183 -6.61 7.73 -12.46
N LYS A 184 -6.58 7.90 -11.12
CA LYS A 184 -7.50 8.74 -10.36
C LYS A 184 -6.69 9.64 -9.44
N ALA A 185 -6.99 10.93 -9.43
CA ALA A 185 -6.33 11.92 -8.59
C ALA A 185 -7.36 12.58 -7.67
N PHE A 186 -7.18 12.42 -6.37
CA PHE A 186 -8.05 13.04 -5.36
C PHE A 186 -7.33 14.19 -4.72
N LYS A 187 -7.89 15.41 -4.86
CA LYS A 187 -7.41 16.59 -4.13
C LYS A 187 -7.84 16.49 -2.69
N VAL A 188 -6.91 16.67 -1.78
CA VAL A 188 -7.10 16.66 -0.33
C VAL A 188 -6.64 18.00 0.23
N GLN A 189 -7.52 18.73 0.89
CA GLN A 189 -7.16 19.95 1.63
C GLN A 189 -6.53 19.56 2.96
N ARG A 190 -5.58 20.39 3.43
CA ARG A 190 -5.02 20.27 4.77
C ARG A 190 -6.13 20.48 5.82
N ASP A 191 -6.17 19.61 6.80
CA ASP A 191 -7.10 19.67 7.91
C ASP A 191 -6.34 19.66 9.24
N ILE A 192 -6.35 20.80 9.90
CA ILE A 192 -5.67 20.98 11.20
C ILE A 192 -6.34 20.14 12.29
N LYS A 193 -7.67 19.98 12.26
CA LYS A 193 -8.38 19.19 13.29
C LYS A 193 -8.01 17.71 13.20
N VAL A 194 -7.93 17.18 11.98
CA VAL A 194 -7.44 15.80 11.75
C VAL A 194 -6.02 15.66 12.29
N TRP A 195 -5.16 16.63 12.05
CA TRP A 195 -3.79 16.63 12.53
C TRP A 195 -3.71 16.64 14.07
N GLU A 196 -4.43 17.54 14.73
CA GLU A 196 -4.50 17.64 16.20
C GLU A 196 -4.98 16.32 16.82
N THR A 197 -6.05 15.75 16.29
CA THR A 197 -6.57 14.43 16.72
C THR A 197 -5.52 13.33 16.57
N LEU A 198 -4.74 13.33 15.48
CA LEU A 198 -3.66 12.36 15.27
C LEU A 198 -2.52 12.53 16.29
N LEU A 199 -2.14 13.77 16.58
CA LEU A 199 -1.13 14.06 17.60
C LEU A 199 -1.56 13.60 18.99
N GLU A 200 -2.79 13.94 19.41
CA GLU A 200 -3.37 13.46 20.66
C GLU A 200 -3.39 11.93 20.74
N ARG A 201 -3.79 11.28 19.64
CA ARG A 201 -3.80 9.81 19.58
C ARG A 201 -2.39 9.23 19.75
N CYS A 202 -1.38 9.81 19.10
CA CYS A 202 0.01 9.38 19.27
C CYS A 202 0.47 9.54 20.72
N ILE A 203 0.18 10.69 21.35
CA ILE A 203 0.52 10.95 22.75
C ILE A 203 -0.18 9.95 23.69
N ASN A 204 -1.45 9.69 23.48
CA ASN A 204 -2.20 8.71 24.26
C ASN A 204 -1.57 7.31 24.14
N ILE A 205 -1.20 6.88 22.93
CA ILE A 205 -0.53 5.58 22.73
C ILE A 205 0.83 5.52 23.44
N MET A 206 1.62 6.61 23.37
CA MET A 206 2.90 6.68 24.07
C MET A 206 2.78 6.55 25.59
N ASN A 207 1.69 7.06 26.16
CA ASN A 207 1.41 7.07 27.59
C ASN A 207 0.71 5.79 28.09
N MET A 208 0.35 4.86 27.21
CA MET A 208 -0.23 3.58 27.62
C MET A 208 0.83 2.73 28.32
N SER A 209 0.48 2.19 29.49
CA SER A 209 1.35 1.29 30.27
C SER A 209 1.29 -0.17 29.79
N GLU A 210 0.25 -0.53 29.03
CA GLU A 210 0.00 -1.91 28.59
C GLU A 210 -0.62 -1.98 27.20
N LEU A 211 -0.48 -3.14 26.57
CA LEU A 211 -1.07 -3.41 25.26
C LEU A 211 -2.60 -3.41 25.34
N PRO A 212 -3.32 -2.62 24.54
CA PRO A 212 -4.78 -2.67 24.50
C PRO A 212 -5.31 -4.09 24.27
N ALA A 213 -6.20 -4.57 25.12
CA ALA A 213 -6.74 -5.93 25.03
C ALA A 213 -7.54 -6.15 23.75
N THR A 214 -8.30 -5.12 23.31
CA THR A 214 -9.26 -5.20 22.23
C THR A 214 -8.67 -4.67 20.92
N CYS A 215 -8.90 -5.42 19.82
CA CYS A 215 -8.64 -4.92 18.47
C CYS A 215 -9.84 -4.08 18.00
N THR A 216 -9.59 -2.81 17.70
CA THR A 216 -10.59 -1.90 17.11
C THR A 216 -10.50 -1.81 15.57
N GLY A 217 -9.57 -2.55 14.98
CA GLY A 217 -9.41 -2.66 13.53
C GLY A 217 -10.36 -3.68 12.88
N ASP A 218 -10.29 -3.75 11.55
CA ASP A 218 -11.06 -4.69 10.76
C ASP A 218 -10.56 -6.15 10.87
N VAL A 219 -11.20 -7.06 10.12
CA VAL A 219 -10.84 -8.49 10.09
C VAL A 219 -9.40 -8.76 9.63
N TRP A 220 -8.79 -7.82 8.91
CA TRP A 220 -7.42 -7.90 8.38
C TRP A 220 -6.40 -7.13 9.22
N CYS A 221 -6.80 -6.69 10.42
CA CYS A 221 -5.92 -5.92 11.28
C CYS A 221 -4.66 -6.70 11.65
N LYS A 222 -3.52 -6.06 11.45
CA LYS A 222 -2.19 -6.62 11.70
C LYS A 222 -1.93 -6.96 13.19
N CYS A 223 -2.73 -6.41 14.11
CA CYS A 223 -2.60 -6.74 15.54
C CYS A 223 -3.01 -8.19 15.88
N LYS A 224 -3.65 -8.91 14.96
CA LYS A 224 -4.08 -10.30 15.23
C LYS A 224 -2.92 -11.29 15.33
N GLY A 225 -1.76 -10.97 14.79
CA GLY A 225 -0.55 -11.77 14.89
C GLY A 225 0.33 -11.43 16.09
N ILE A 226 -0.06 -10.46 16.94
CA ILE A 226 0.75 -10.06 18.09
C ILE A 226 0.58 -11.11 19.19
N ASP A 227 1.68 -11.81 19.52
CA ASP A 227 1.72 -12.72 20.66
C ASP A 227 1.88 -11.92 21.95
N THR A 228 0.80 -11.88 22.73
CA THR A 228 0.81 -11.19 24.02
C THR A 228 1.62 -11.91 25.09
N ARG A 229 2.01 -13.17 24.88
CA ARG A 229 2.78 -13.97 25.85
C ARG A 229 4.26 -13.58 25.91
N GLY A 230 4.80 -13.02 24.81
CA GLY A 230 6.16 -12.50 24.76
C GLY A 230 6.30 -11.08 25.35
N LEU A 231 5.21 -10.47 25.78
CA LEU A 231 5.16 -9.14 26.38
C LEU A 231 5.23 -9.16 27.92
N ALA A 232 5.42 -10.32 28.53
CA ALA A 232 5.79 -10.40 29.96
C ALA A 232 7.18 -9.77 30.09
N VAL A 233 7.20 -8.49 30.40
CA VAL A 233 8.41 -7.71 30.66
C VAL A 233 9.11 -8.33 31.84
N GLU A 234 10.32 -8.83 31.62
CA GLU A 234 11.27 -9.00 32.72
C GLU A 234 11.59 -7.59 33.24
N TYR A 235 11.14 -7.30 34.46
CA TYR A 235 11.55 -6.14 35.22
C TYR A 235 12.94 -6.36 35.80
#